data_e0d9dbc73fd64b56d1580a1701bb7dc3
#
_entry.id   e0d9dbc73fd64b56d1580a1701bb7dc3
#
_cell.length_a   1.000
_cell.length_b   1.000
_cell.length_c   1.000
_cell.angle_alpha   90.00
_cell.angle_beta   90.00
_cell.angle_gamma   90.00
#
_symmetry.space_group_name_H-M   'P 1'
#
loop_
_entity.id
_entity.type
_entity.pdbx_description
1 polymer ?
#
loop_
_entity_poly.entity_id
_entity_poly.type
_entity_poly.pdbx_seq_one_letter_code
_entity_poly.pdbx_strand_id
1 'polypeptide(L)'
;MAFNDKKQLLGNRFSEYCRLCTLKAFDDSWVEEVDYLQQLQAAISGRSSAQRNLLFEYQREARISFEDMEKSIKKAMIRNILLGEVSFGKDNEMIILYP
;
A
#
# COMPACT_ATOMS: atom_id res chain seq x y z
N MET A 1 -15.96 19.36 -0.86
CA MET A 1 -15.31 18.09 -0.52
C MET A 1 -13.84 18.12 -0.91
N ALA A 2 -12.98 17.54 -0.08
CA ALA A 2 -11.54 17.55 -0.31
C ALA A 2 -11.14 16.99 -1.68
N PHE A 3 -11.81 15.94 -2.14
CA PHE A 3 -11.51 15.33 -3.44
C PHE A 3 -11.76 16.30 -4.60
N ASN A 4 -12.92 16.93 -4.61
CA ASN A 4 -13.26 17.89 -5.66
C ASN A 4 -12.37 19.12 -5.63
N ASP A 5 -12.00 19.58 -4.43
CA ASP A 5 -11.12 20.72 -4.26
C ASP A 5 -9.74 20.42 -4.85
N LYS A 6 -9.19 19.23 -4.59
CA LYS A 6 -7.91 18.82 -5.17
C LYS A 6 -7.99 18.66 -6.67
N LYS A 7 -9.08 18.14 -7.18
CA LYS A 7 -9.28 17.98 -8.62
C LYS A 7 -9.26 19.33 -9.32
N GLN A 8 -9.96 20.33 -8.76
CA GLN A 8 -9.99 21.68 -9.32
C GLN A 8 -8.63 22.36 -9.22
N LEU A 9 -7.97 22.22 -8.06
CA LEU A 9 -6.69 22.85 -7.79
C LEU A 9 -5.58 22.33 -8.71
N LEU A 10 -5.52 21.02 -8.94
CA LEU A 10 -4.46 20.40 -9.70
C LEU A 10 -4.74 20.36 -11.22
N GLY A 11 -5.99 20.48 -11.61
CA GLY A 11 -6.39 20.49 -13.01
C GLY A 11 -5.85 19.29 -13.80
N ASN A 12 -5.05 19.57 -14.84
CA ASN A 12 -4.50 18.53 -15.72
C ASN A 12 -3.57 17.55 -15.00
N ARG A 13 -3.05 17.92 -13.85
CA ARG A 13 -2.09 17.09 -13.13
C ARG A 13 -2.74 16.23 -12.05
N PHE A 14 -4.06 16.26 -11.96
CA PHE A 14 -4.77 15.45 -10.97
C PHE A 14 -4.54 13.95 -11.15
N SER A 15 -4.48 13.48 -12.40
CA SER A 15 -4.19 12.08 -12.71
C SER A 15 -2.81 11.66 -12.21
N GLU A 16 -1.82 12.53 -12.40
CA GLU A 16 -0.47 12.30 -11.89
C GLU A 16 -0.46 12.21 -10.37
N TYR A 17 -1.19 13.12 -9.71
CA TYR A 17 -1.32 13.12 -8.25
C TYR A 17 -1.93 11.81 -7.76
N CYS A 18 -3.04 11.37 -8.35
CA CYS A 18 -3.70 10.12 -7.97
C CYS A 18 -2.78 8.92 -8.18
N ARG A 19 -2.05 8.89 -9.28
CA ARG A 19 -1.10 7.82 -9.58
C ARG A 19 0.00 7.74 -8.52
N LEU A 20 0.57 8.88 -8.15
CA LEU A 20 1.63 8.92 -7.14
C LEU A 20 1.10 8.50 -5.76
N CYS A 21 -0.09 8.94 -5.38
CA CYS A 21 -0.72 8.54 -4.12
C CYS A 21 -0.99 7.03 -4.09
N THR A 22 -1.40 6.46 -5.22
CA THR A 22 -1.66 5.03 -5.35
C THR A 22 -0.36 4.24 -5.25
N LEU A 23 0.69 4.67 -5.95
CA LEU A 23 2.00 4.02 -5.89
C LEU A 23 2.57 4.04 -4.48
N LYS A 24 2.43 5.16 -3.77
CA LYS A 24 2.90 5.27 -2.39
C LYS A 24 2.18 4.27 -1.48
N ALA A 25 0.86 4.17 -1.61
CA ALA A 25 0.07 3.22 -0.83
C ALA A 25 0.50 1.78 -1.13
N PHE A 26 0.73 1.47 -2.40
CA PHE A 26 1.16 0.15 -2.85
C PHE A 26 2.52 -0.22 -2.28
N ASP A 27 3.49 0.69 -2.43
CA ASP A 27 4.87 0.45 -1.98
C ASP A 27 4.94 0.23 -0.48
N ASP A 28 4.27 1.06 0.30
CA ASP A 28 4.26 0.94 1.76
C ASP A 28 3.64 -0.38 2.20
N SER A 29 2.52 -0.76 1.59
CA SER A 29 1.83 -2.00 1.93
C SER A 29 2.63 -3.22 1.50
N TRP A 30 3.31 -3.15 0.35
CA TRP A 30 4.11 -4.24 -0.16
C TRP A 30 5.33 -4.52 0.72
N VAL A 31 6.00 -3.49 1.20
CA VAL A 31 7.14 -3.65 2.12
C VAL A 31 6.70 -4.38 3.40
N GLU A 32 5.58 -3.98 3.98
CA GLU A 32 5.03 -4.63 5.15
C GLU A 32 4.64 -6.08 4.86
N GLU A 33 4.06 -6.33 3.69
CA GLU A 33 3.64 -7.68 3.29
C GLU A 33 4.82 -8.63 3.12
N VAL A 34 5.89 -8.19 2.48
CA VAL A 34 7.09 -9.00 2.30
C VAL A 34 7.70 -9.35 3.65
N ASP A 35 7.78 -8.38 4.56
CA ASP A 35 8.30 -8.61 5.90
C ASP A 35 7.44 -9.63 6.67
N TYR A 36 6.12 -9.46 6.60
CA TYR A 36 5.19 -10.40 7.25
C TYR A 36 5.34 -11.81 6.71
N LEU A 37 5.42 -11.97 5.38
CA LEU A 37 5.55 -13.28 4.77
C LEU A 37 6.87 -13.98 5.16
N GLN A 38 7.95 -13.22 5.28
CA GLN A 38 9.22 -13.76 5.73
C GLN A 38 9.13 -14.25 7.18
N GLN A 39 8.49 -13.48 8.05
CA GLN A 39 8.27 -13.87 9.44
C GLN A 39 7.37 -15.10 9.53
N LEU A 40 6.32 -15.14 8.72
CA LEU A 40 5.41 -16.28 8.67
C LEU A 40 6.14 -17.55 8.24
N GLN A 41 6.96 -17.46 7.20
CA GLN A 41 7.75 -18.58 6.73
C GLN A 41 8.68 -19.12 7.81
N ALA A 42 9.35 -18.24 8.52
CA ALA A 42 10.24 -18.61 9.61
C ALA A 42 9.48 -19.30 10.75
N ALA A 43 8.32 -18.76 11.13
CA ALA A 43 7.50 -19.31 12.19
C ALA A 43 6.98 -20.72 11.84
N ILE A 44 6.53 -20.91 10.62
CA ILE A 44 6.01 -22.20 10.16
C ILE A 44 7.15 -23.22 10.03
N SER A 45 8.30 -22.82 9.50
CA SER A 45 9.47 -23.68 9.36
C SER A 45 10.00 -24.19 10.71
N GLY A 46 9.76 -23.43 11.77
CA GLY A 46 10.18 -23.82 13.11
C GLY A 46 9.30 -24.88 13.74
N ARG A 47 8.14 -25.17 13.17
CA ARG A 47 7.23 -26.20 13.69
C ARG A 47 7.71 -27.59 13.28
N SER A 48 7.85 -28.48 14.23
CA SER A 48 8.45 -29.80 13.99
C SER A 48 7.48 -30.87 13.57
N SER A 49 6.18 -30.63 13.67
CA SER A 49 5.18 -31.66 13.45
C SER A 49 4.43 -31.49 12.12
N ALA A 50 3.99 -32.62 11.53
CA ALA A 50 3.09 -32.67 10.39
C ALA A 50 3.53 -31.82 9.20
N GLN A 51 4.72 -32.11 8.66
CA GLN A 51 5.32 -31.37 7.54
C GLN A 51 4.38 -31.15 6.35
N ARG A 52 3.55 -32.12 6.05
CA ARG A 52 2.58 -32.04 4.92
C ARG A 52 1.59 -30.90 5.06
N ASN A 53 1.32 -30.43 6.29
CA ASN A 53 0.37 -29.37 6.56
C ASN A 53 1.01 -27.99 6.61
N LEU A 54 2.35 -27.90 6.65
CA LEU A 54 3.05 -26.62 6.76
C LEU A 54 2.84 -25.75 5.53
N LEU A 55 2.94 -26.34 4.33
CA LEU A 55 2.70 -25.61 3.10
C LEU A 55 1.27 -25.10 3.03
N PHE A 56 0.31 -25.94 3.42
CA PHE A 56 -1.09 -25.56 3.44
C PHE A 56 -1.35 -24.41 4.41
N GLU A 57 -0.77 -24.47 5.60
CA GLU A 57 -0.88 -23.38 6.58
C GLU A 57 -0.30 -22.08 6.03
N TYR A 58 0.88 -22.15 5.41
CA TYR A 58 1.50 -20.97 4.83
C TYR A 58 0.62 -20.36 3.75
N GLN A 59 0.11 -21.17 2.84
CA GLN A 59 -0.73 -20.68 1.75
C GLN A 59 -2.01 -20.04 2.26
N ARG A 60 -2.62 -20.64 3.27
CA ARG A 60 -3.84 -20.08 3.86
C ARG A 60 -3.59 -18.74 4.53
N GLU A 61 -2.57 -18.66 5.37
CA GLU A 61 -2.23 -17.42 6.06
C GLU A 61 -1.77 -16.34 5.09
N ALA A 62 -1.00 -16.72 4.08
CA ALA A 62 -0.56 -15.78 3.05
C ALA A 62 -1.74 -15.20 2.29
N ARG A 63 -2.74 -16.01 1.95
CA ARG A 63 -3.92 -15.55 1.24
C ARG A 63 -4.73 -14.55 2.07
N ILE A 64 -4.91 -14.85 3.35
CA ILE A 64 -5.61 -13.94 4.26
C ILE A 64 -4.86 -12.62 4.36
N SER A 65 -3.55 -12.68 4.47
CA SER A 65 -2.70 -11.50 4.53
C SER A 65 -2.80 -10.65 3.26
N PHE A 66 -2.81 -11.28 2.08
CA PHE A 66 -2.98 -10.56 0.81
C PHE A 66 -4.34 -9.89 0.72
N GLU A 67 -5.41 -10.53 1.16
CA GLU A 67 -6.74 -9.94 1.19
C GLU A 67 -6.77 -8.71 2.10
N ASP A 68 -6.14 -8.79 3.26
CA ASP A 68 -6.02 -7.66 4.18
C ASP A 68 -5.18 -6.54 3.59
N MET A 69 -4.10 -6.89 2.88
CA MET A 69 -3.26 -5.91 2.19
C MET A 69 -4.05 -5.14 1.14
N GLU A 70 -4.89 -5.81 0.35
CA GLU A 70 -5.73 -5.14 -0.65
C GLU A 70 -6.63 -4.09 -0.02
N LYS A 71 -7.23 -4.41 1.11
CA LYS A 71 -8.07 -3.46 1.86
C LYS A 71 -7.26 -2.29 2.38
N SER A 72 -6.06 -2.57 2.89
CA SER A 72 -5.16 -1.53 3.41
C SER A 72 -4.70 -0.59 2.31
N ILE A 73 -4.39 -1.12 1.13
CA ILE A 73 -3.99 -0.30 -0.03
C ILE A 73 -5.10 0.65 -0.42
N LYS A 74 -6.34 0.17 -0.50
CA LYS A 74 -7.49 1.02 -0.85
C LYS A 74 -7.68 2.15 0.14
N LYS A 75 -7.59 1.85 1.43
CA LYS A 75 -7.70 2.88 2.48
C LYS A 75 -6.57 3.89 2.40
N ALA A 76 -5.34 3.41 2.25
CA ALA A 76 -4.17 4.28 2.17
C ALA A 76 -4.20 5.16 0.93
N MET A 77 -4.63 4.62 -0.21
CA MET A 77 -4.78 5.37 -1.44
C MET A 77 -5.75 6.53 -1.27
N ILE A 78 -6.93 6.25 -0.73
CA ILE A 78 -7.94 7.29 -0.50
C ILE A 78 -7.42 8.34 0.48
N ARG A 79 -6.79 7.90 1.56
CA ARG A 79 -6.22 8.80 2.56
C ARG A 79 -5.15 9.71 1.96
N ASN A 80 -4.25 9.14 1.14
CA ASN A 80 -3.20 9.92 0.48
C ASN A 80 -3.80 10.96 -0.46
N ILE A 81 -4.82 10.60 -1.22
CA ILE A 81 -5.47 11.53 -2.16
C ILE A 81 -6.16 12.66 -1.43
N LEU A 82 -6.88 12.34 -0.35
CA LEU A 82 -7.66 13.34 0.37
C LEU A 82 -6.80 14.25 1.26
N LEU A 83 -5.77 13.70 1.89
CA LEU A 83 -5.01 14.41 2.92
C LEU A 83 -3.60 14.80 2.49
N GLY A 84 -3.11 14.33 1.35
CA GLY A 84 -1.79 14.71 0.85
C GLY A 84 -1.70 16.19 0.52
N GLU A 85 -0.56 16.79 0.79
CA GLU A 85 -0.28 18.19 0.46
C GLU A 85 0.64 18.24 -0.74
N VAL A 86 0.30 19.07 -1.73
CA VAL A 86 1.03 19.16 -2.98
C VAL A 86 1.78 20.49 -3.06
N SER A 87 3.06 20.41 -3.45
CA SER A 87 3.84 21.56 -3.82
C SER A 87 4.58 21.27 -5.13
N PHE A 88 5.14 22.30 -5.75
CA PHE A 88 5.85 22.15 -7.02
C PHE A 88 7.28 22.67 -6.87
N GLY A 89 8.22 21.85 -7.33
CA GLY A 89 9.64 22.18 -7.28
C GLY A 89 10.07 23.10 -8.45
N LYS A 90 11.39 23.30 -8.57
CA LYS A 90 11.97 24.22 -9.55
C LYS A 90 11.63 23.89 -10.99
N ASP A 91 11.59 22.59 -11.32
CA ASP A 91 11.29 22.13 -12.67
C ASP A 91 9.82 21.75 -12.82
N ASN A 92 8.96 22.40 -12.02
CA ASN A 92 7.52 22.12 -12.01
C ASN A 92 7.21 20.67 -11.66
N GLU A 93 8.11 20.00 -10.96
CA GLU A 93 7.86 18.64 -10.47
C GLU A 93 6.88 18.65 -9.31
N MET A 94 6.05 17.62 -9.25
CA MET A 94 5.07 17.50 -8.20
C MET A 94 5.71 16.87 -6.96
N ILE A 95 5.63 17.57 -5.83
CA ILE A 95 6.12 17.10 -4.55
C ILE A 95 4.90 16.89 -3.65
N ILE A 96 4.75 15.68 -3.12
CA ILE A 96 3.60 15.33 -2.28
C ILE A 96 4.08 15.03 -0.87
N LEU A 97 3.46 15.70 0.09
CA LEU A 97 3.65 15.38 1.51
C LEU A 97 2.50 14.49 1.95
N TYR A 98 2.78 13.21 2.16
CA TYR A 98 1.78 12.23 2.54
C TYR A 98 1.42 12.33 4.02
N PRO A 99 0.16 12.00 4.37
CA PRO A 99 -0.29 12.04 5.77
C PRO A 99 0.38 10.99 6.65
#